data_ef55cf4ca06680f743211229871c2d9c
#
_entry.id   ef55cf4ca06680f743211229871c2d9c
#
_cell.length_a   1.000
_cell.length_b   1.000
_cell.length_c   1.000
_cell.angle_alpha   90.00
_cell.angle_beta   90.00
_cell.angle_gamma   90.00
#
_symmetry.space_group_name_H-M   'P 1'
#
loop_
_entity.id
_entity.type
_entity.pdbx_description
1 polymer ?
#
loop_
_entity_poly.entity_id
_entity_poly.type
_entity_poly.pdbx_seq_one_letter_code
_entity_poly.pdbx_strand_id
1 'polypeptide(L)'
;LLEPETVTWMSLWKDGELVVAQGRKRLYWELSKISPSGVTGATGTGLTYSDAELDDIARRAVLAVDSRPDGLFGVDMAYDKNGVPNPTEINIGRFFTTHEFFTQAGLNMPEMFVKLGYGEEVPAIDNNTNPLPDGLVWIRGMDFRPVLSDMEVVEESVAQRDRILKEIS
;
A
#
# COMPACT_ATOMS: atom_id res chain seq x y z
N LEU A 1 14.20 -3.01 17.85
CA LEU A 1 14.29 -1.79 17.05
C LEU A 1 13.65 -2.10 15.70
N LEU A 2 12.80 -1.22 15.18
CA LEU A 2 12.18 -1.40 13.86
C LEU A 2 13.08 -0.76 12.79
N GLU A 3 13.10 -1.40 11.62
CA GLU A 3 13.81 -0.92 10.44
C GLU A 3 13.01 0.20 9.75
N PRO A 4 13.64 1.05 8.92
CA PRO A 4 12.97 2.15 8.25
C PRO A 4 12.00 1.71 7.14
N GLU A 5 12.08 0.45 6.71
CA GLU A 5 11.16 -0.09 5.71
C GLU A 5 9.77 -0.25 6.29
N THR A 6 8.79 0.36 5.62
CA THR A 6 7.40 0.35 6.08
C THR A 6 6.46 -0.15 5.00
N VAL A 7 5.44 -0.84 5.44
CA VAL A 7 4.40 -1.40 4.59
C VAL A 7 3.02 -1.08 5.17
N THR A 8 2.05 -0.94 4.31
CA THR A 8 0.63 -0.81 4.69
C THR A 8 -0.15 -1.96 4.07
N TRP A 9 -0.97 -2.62 4.87
CA TRP A 9 -1.95 -3.57 4.40
C TRP A 9 -3.34 -2.94 4.52
N MET A 10 -3.99 -2.64 3.37
CA MET A 10 -5.34 -2.09 3.34
C MET A 10 -6.33 -3.20 3.10
N SER A 11 -7.39 -3.25 3.90
CA SER A 11 -8.41 -4.28 3.80
C SER A 11 -9.82 -3.73 3.89
N LEU A 12 -10.74 -4.37 3.19
CA LEU A 12 -12.17 -4.13 3.21
C LEU A 12 -12.87 -5.36 3.74
N TRP A 13 -13.75 -5.17 4.71
CA TRP A 13 -14.45 -6.23 5.42
C TRP A 13 -15.96 -6.02 5.33
N LYS A 14 -16.70 -7.12 5.36
CA LYS A 14 -18.15 -7.11 5.48
C LYS A 14 -18.60 -8.22 6.41
N ASP A 15 -19.33 -7.86 7.47
CA ASP A 15 -19.92 -8.78 8.44
C ASP A 15 -18.93 -9.80 9.05
N GLY A 16 -17.67 -9.42 9.21
CA GLY A 16 -16.58 -10.27 9.73
C GLY A 16 -15.79 -11.02 8.67
N GLU A 17 -16.21 -10.97 7.41
CA GLU A 17 -15.53 -11.63 6.31
C GLU A 17 -14.65 -10.66 5.52
N LEU A 18 -13.45 -11.10 5.15
CA LEU A 18 -12.54 -10.33 4.31
C LEU A 18 -13.06 -10.30 2.87
N VAL A 19 -13.43 -9.12 2.41
CA VAL A 19 -13.84 -8.89 1.01
C VAL A 19 -12.61 -8.80 0.11
N VAL A 20 -11.65 -7.96 0.47
CA VAL A 20 -10.37 -7.82 -0.26
C VAL A 20 -9.33 -7.15 0.61
N ALA A 21 -8.07 -7.50 0.38
CA ALA A 21 -6.92 -6.81 0.95
C ALA A 21 -5.78 -6.68 -0.05
N GLN A 22 -4.96 -5.63 0.11
CA GLN A 22 -3.78 -5.41 -0.72
C GLN A 22 -2.65 -4.77 0.09
N GLY A 23 -1.46 -5.37 -0.02
CA GLY A 23 -0.23 -4.86 0.54
C GLY A 23 0.44 -3.80 -0.34
N ARG A 24 1.12 -2.86 0.30
CA ARG A 24 1.90 -1.81 -0.36
C ARG A 24 3.12 -1.44 0.46
N LYS A 25 4.31 -1.53 -0.13
CA LYS A 25 5.54 -0.94 0.42
C LYS A 25 5.61 0.56 0.13
N ARG A 26 6.24 1.31 1.03
CA ARG A 26 6.58 2.72 0.82
C ARG A 26 8.06 2.79 0.48
N LEU A 27 8.37 3.31 -0.72
CA LEU A 27 9.75 3.45 -1.19
C LEU A 27 10.32 4.85 -0.92
N TYR A 28 9.44 5.87 -0.88
CA TYR A 28 9.85 7.24 -0.67
C TYR A 28 8.74 8.05 0.03
N TRP A 29 9.16 8.92 0.94
CA TRP A 29 8.31 9.88 1.62
C TRP A 29 8.52 11.28 1.03
N GLU A 30 7.42 11.93 0.64
CA GLU A 30 7.45 13.33 0.25
C GLU A 30 7.97 14.18 1.42
N LEU A 31 8.78 15.18 1.09
CA LEU A 31 9.38 16.10 2.07
C LEU A 31 10.26 15.40 3.13
N SER A 32 10.71 14.18 2.87
CA SER A 32 11.57 13.43 3.80
C SER A 32 12.84 14.17 4.20
N LYS A 33 13.39 14.99 3.30
CA LYS A 33 14.62 15.78 3.52
C LYS A 33 14.45 16.92 4.53
N ILE A 34 13.24 17.38 4.76
CA ILE A 34 12.93 18.46 5.73
C ILE A 34 12.31 17.92 7.02
N SER A 35 12.00 16.63 7.09
CA SER A 35 11.54 15.98 8.30
C SER A 35 12.72 15.49 9.13
N PRO A 36 12.82 15.79 10.43
CA PRO A 36 13.91 15.30 11.29
C PRO A 36 14.00 13.77 11.35
N SER A 37 12.88 13.06 11.20
CA SER A 37 12.82 11.59 11.20
C SER A 37 12.99 10.97 9.81
N GLY A 38 12.96 11.77 8.75
CA GLY A 38 12.88 11.28 7.37
C GLY A 38 11.51 10.71 6.99
N VAL A 39 10.58 10.60 7.94
CA VAL A 39 9.23 10.10 7.75
C VAL A 39 8.25 11.27 7.77
N THR A 40 7.30 11.26 6.83
CA THR A 40 6.21 12.24 6.75
C THR A 40 4.88 11.52 6.60
N GLY A 41 3.75 12.21 6.72
CA GLY A 41 2.43 11.63 6.46
C GLY A 41 2.13 11.39 4.97
N ALA A 42 3.02 11.76 4.06
CA ALA A 42 2.79 11.73 2.62
C ALA A 42 3.74 10.76 1.91
N THR A 43 3.22 9.65 1.43
CA THR A 43 3.96 8.71 0.59
C THR A 43 4.13 9.30 -0.82
N GLY A 44 5.35 9.43 -1.31
CA GLY A 44 5.67 9.85 -2.66
C GLY A 44 5.73 8.69 -3.65
N THR A 45 6.36 7.59 -3.24
CA THR A 45 6.45 6.39 -4.08
C THR A 45 6.00 5.16 -3.31
N GLY A 46 5.10 4.40 -3.90
CA GLY A 46 4.58 3.14 -3.36
C GLY A 46 4.73 2.00 -4.36
N LEU A 47 4.84 0.78 -3.86
CA LEU A 47 5.00 -0.45 -4.63
C LEU A 47 3.95 -1.46 -4.17
N THR A 48 3.23 -2.11 -5.10
CA THR A 48 2.40 -3.28 -4.75
C THR A 48 3.28 -4.41 -4.24
N TYR A 49 2.84 -5.06 -3.18
CA TYR A 49 3.66 -6.04 -2.47
C TYR A 49 2.80 -7.12 -1.84
N SER A 50 3.18 -8.35 -2.06
CA SER A 50 2.56 -9.55 -1.50
C SER A 50 3.53 -10.26 -0.56
N ASP A 51 3.06 -10.62 0.63
CA ASP A 51 3.82 -11.38 1.62
C ASP A 51 2.84 -12.10 2.55
N ALA A 52 2.88 -13.42 2.55
CA ALA A 52 1.93 -14.25 3.30
C ALA A 52 2.06 -14.07 4.83
N GLU A 53 3.25 -13.82 5.35
CA GLU A 53 3.45 -13.55 6.79
C GLU A 53 2.88 -12.19 7.17
N LEU A 54 3.09 -11.18 6.33
CA LEU A 54 2.51 -9.85 6.49
C LEU A 54 0.98 -9.91 6.48
N ASP A 55 0.39 -10.63 5.52
CA ASP A 55 -1.05 -10.78 5.39
C ASP A 55 -1.66 -11.45 6.63
N ASP A 56 -1.04 -12.52 7.14
CA ASP A 56 -1.48 -13.20 8.35
C ASP A 56 -1.40 -12.31 9.58
N ILE A 57 -0.27 -11.60 9.77
CA ILE A 57 -0.08 -10.69 10.90
C ILE A 57 -1.10 -9.55 10.84
N ALA A 58 -1.28 -8.92 9.68
CA ALA A 58 -2.23 -7.83 9.49
C ALA A 58 -3.67 -8.28 9.76
N ARG A 59 -4.06 -9.44 9.22
CA ARG A 59 -5.39 -10.03 9.45
C ARG A 59 -5.65 -10.29 10.94
N ARG A 60 -4.69 -10.89 11.63
CA ARG A 60 -4.78 -11.14 13.07
C ARG A 60 -4.86 -9.85 13.88
N ALA A 61 -4.12 -8.80 13.47
CA ALA A 61 -4.18 -7.50 14.12
C ALA A 61 -5.57 -6.87 14.00
N VAL A 62 -6.21 -6.92 12.82
CA VAL A 62 -7.60 -6.46 12.65
C VAL A 62 -8.56 -7.25 13.54
N LEU A 63 -8.50 -8.58 13.50
CA LEU A 63 -9.39 -9.44 14.28
C LEU A 63 -9.19 -9.34 15.81
N ALA A 64 -8.00 -8.88 16.25
CA ALA A 64 -7.74 -8.60 17.66
C ALA A 64 -8.41 -7.29 18.14
N VAL A 65 -8.62 -6.34 17.22
CA VAL A 65 -9.31 -5.06 17.52
C VAL A 65 -10.82 -5.21 17.39
N ASP A 66 -11.27 -5.93 16.37
CA ASP A 66 -12.69 -6.19 16.13
C ASP A 66 -12.85 -7.65 15.68
N SER A 67 -13.60 -8.43 16.46
CA SER A 67 -13.85 -9.86 16.17
C SER A 67 -14.83 -10.07 15.00
N ARG A 68 -15.54 -9.02 14.59
CA ARG A 68 -16.45 -9.02 13.43
C ARG A 68 -16.30 -7.73 12.64
N PRO A 69 -15.14 -7.53 12.00
CA PRO A 69 -14.85 -6.26 11.32
C PRO A 69 -15.85 -5.99 10.19
N ASP A 70 -16.25 -4.73 10.05
CA ASP A 70 -17.07 -4.22 8.96
C ASP A 70 -16.51 -2.87 8.48
N GLY A 71 -16.24 -2.75 7.18
CA GLY A 71 -15.67 -1.55 6.59
C GLY A 71 -14.16 -1.64 6.35
N LEU A 72 -13.46 -0.52 6.52
CA LEU A 72 -12.06 -0.35 6.13
C LEU A 72 -11.11 -0.44 7.32
N PHE A 73 -10.03 -1.21 7.14
CA PHE A 73 -8.94 -1.31 8.09
C PHE A 73 -7.60 -1.22 7.34
N GLY A 74 -6.79 -0.24 7.70
CA GLY A 74 -5.43 -0.07 7.21
C GLY A 74 -4.44 -0.38 8.31
N VAL A 75 -3.62 -1.43 8.17
CA VAL A 75 -2.59 -1.79 9.13
C VAL A 75 -1.24 -1.29 8.61
N ASP A 76 -0.68 -0.30 9.31
CA ASP A 76 0.68 0.16 9.06
C ASP A 76 1.65 -0.70 9.85
N MET A 77 2.72 -1.16 9.19
CA MET A 77 3.71 -2.06 9.78
C MET A 77 5.13 -1.62 9.44
N ALA A 78 6.06 -1.96 10.32
CA ALA A 78 7.48 -1.84 10.07
C ALA A 78 8.18 -3.17 10.38
N TYR A 79 9.23 -3.48 9.63
CA TYR A 79 9.98 -4.71 9.84
C TYR A 79 10.93 -4.58 11.04
N ASP A 80 11.13 -5.67 11.75
CA ASP A 80 12.22 -5.77 12.72
C ASP A 80 13.52 -6.25 12.03
N LYS A 81 14.60 -6.33 12.81
CA LYS A 81 15.92 -6.78 12.34
C LYS A 81 15.95 -8.21 11.80
N ASN A 82 14.91 -9.01 12.05
CA ASN A 82 14.79 -10.38 11.55
C ASN A 82 13.90 -10.44 10.29
N GLY A 83 13.41 -9.28 9.81
CA GLY A 83 12.51 -9.19 8.67
C GLY A 83 11.04 -9.50 9.01
N VAL A 84 10.67 -9.57 10.28
CA VAL A 84 9.28 -9.81 10.70
C VAL A 84 8.50 -8.51 10.69
N PRO A 85 7.34 -8.44 10.01
CA PRO A 85 6.49 -7.24 10.02
C PRO A 85 5.77 -7.09 11.35
N ASN A 86 5.83 -5.90 11.93
CA ASN A 86 5.21 -5.55 13.20
C ASN A 86 4.19 -4.43 13.01
N PRO A 87 2.91 -4.63 13.39
CA PRO A 87 1.90 -3.59 13.35
C PRO A 87 2.30 -2.39 14.24
N THR A 88 2.27 -1.20 13.67
CA THR A 88 2.57 0.05 14.37
C THR A 88 1.34 0.92 14.56
N GLU A 89 0.38 0.82 13.63
CA GLU A 89 -0.86 1.59 13.67
C GLU A 89 -1.96 0.83 12.92
N ILE A 90 -3.20 0.93 13.41
CA ILE A 90 -4.40 0.48 12.69
C ILE A 90 -5.30 1.69 12.44
N ASN A 91 -5.49 2.02 11.17
CA ASN A 91 -6.36 3.09 10.72
C ASN A 91 -7.73 2.52 10.32
N ILE A 92 -8.78 2.90 11.04
CA ILE A 92 -10.14 2.38 10.84
C ILE A 92 -11.00 3.41 10.11
N GLY A 93 -11.77 2.96 9.11
CA GLY A 93 -12.79 3.76 8.43
C GLY A 93 -12.25 4.77 7.42
N ARG A 94 -10.96 4.73 7.06
CA ARG A 94 -10.38 5.63 6.07
C ARG A 94 -9.41 4.94 5.12
N PHE A 95 -9.40 5.38 3.87
CA PHE A 95 -8.37 5.03 2.91
C PHE A 95 -7.07 5.81 3.19
N PHE A 96 -5.93 5.23 2.86
CA PHE A 96 -4.67 5.98 2.88
C PHE A 96 -4.59 6.99 1.72
N THR A 97 -3.76 8.02 1.87
CA THR A 97 -3.73 9.19 0.96
C THR A 97 -3.34 8.89 -0.49
N THR A 98 -2.74 7.74 -0.76
CA THR A 98 -2.35 7.28 -2.11
C THR A 98 -3.24 6.14 -2.60
N HIS A 99 -4.47 6.01 -2.11
CA HIS A 99 -5.34 4.87 -2.44
C HIS A 99 -5.75 4.83 -3.92
N GLU A 100 -5.73 5.98 -4.60
CA GLU A 100 -5.92 6.05 -6.06
C GLU A 100 -4.98 5.09 -6.82
N PHE A 101 -3.81 4.78 -6.27
CA PHE A 101 -2.90 3.77 -6.77
C PHE A 101 -3.61 2.43 -7.07
N PHE A 102 -4.31 1.89 -6.09
CA PHE A 102 -5.01 0.61 -6.26
C PHE A 102 -6.15 0.73 -7.27
N THR A 103 -6.88 1.83 -7.25
CA THR A 103 -7.97 2.10 -8.20
C THR A 103 -7.44 2.16 -9.64
N GLN A 104 -6.34 2.87 -9.89
CA GLN A 104 -5.71 2.95 -11.21
C GLN A 104 -5.13 1.61 -11.66
N ALA A 105 -4.67 0.80 -10.72
CA ALA A 105 -4.18 -0.55 -10.98
C ALA A 105 -5.30 -1.59 -11.21
N GLY A 106 -6.58 -1.20 -11.08
CA GLY A 106 -7.74 -2.06 -11.33
C GLY A 106 -8.48 -2.54 -10.08
N LEU A 107 -8.04 -2.19 -8.88
CA LEU A 107 -8.69 -2.54 -7.62
C LEU A 107 -9.40 -1.30 -7.02
N ASN A 108 -10.65 -1.07 -7.41
CA ASN A 108 -11.44 0.07 -6.95
C ASN A 108 -12.13 -0.21 -5.60
N MET A 109 -11.35 -0.32 -4.52
CA MET A 109 -11.90 -0.53 -3.17
C MET A 109 -12.85 0.59 -2.71
N PRO A 110 -12.68 1.89 -3.06
CA PRO A 110 -13.65 2.93 -2.74
C PRO A 110 -15.04 2.65 -3.31
N GLU A 111 -15.15 2.22 -4.55
CA GLU A 111 -16.43 1.83 -5.16
C GLU A 111 -17.03 0.61 -4.43
N MET A 112 -16.21 -0.41 -4.17
CA MET A 112 -16.65 -1.61 -3.44
C MET A 112 -17.18 -1.24 -2.05
N PHE A 113 -16.48 -0.37 -1.33
CA PHE A 113 -16.90 0.09 0.00
C PHE A 113 -18.26 0.78 -0.04
N VAL A 114 -18.50 1.67 -1.02
CA VAL A 114 -19.79 2.33 -1.22
C VAL A 114 -20.89 1.32 -1.53
N LYS A 115 -20.66 0.40 -2.46
CA LYS A 115 -21.62 -0.65 -2.82
C LYS A 115 -22.01 -1.50 -1.60
N LEU A 116 -21.03 -1.98 -0.84
CA LEU A 116 -21.29 -2.75 0.39
C LEU A 116 -22.09 -1.95 1.43
N GLY A 117 -21.84 -0.63 1.53
CA GLY A 117 -22.61 0.25 2.41
C GLY A 117 -24.07 0.38 2.03
N TYR A 118 -24.40 0.26 0.73
CA TYR A 118 -25.77 0.23 0.22
C TYR A 118 -26.37 -1.18 0.11
N GLY A 119 -25.64 -2.22 0.50
CA GLY A 119 -26.09 -3.61 0.38
C GLY A 119 -26.08 -4.13 -1.06
N GLU A 120 -25.30 -3.48 -1.93
CA GLU A 120 -25.14 -3.91 -3.33
C GLU A 120 -24.04 -4.96 -3.47
N GLU A 121 -24.13 -5.78 -4.51
CA GLU A 121 -23.09 -6.74 -4.85
C GLU A 121 -21.81 -6.05 -5.33
N VAL A 122 -20.67 -6.57 -4.91
CA VAL A 122 -19.35 -6.17 -5.41
C VAL A 122 -18.85 -7.19 -6.42
N PRO A 123 -17.96 -6.79 -7.36
CA PRO A 123 -17.34 -7.73 -8.28
C PRO A 123 -16.65 -8.87 -7.54
N ALA A 124 -16.85 -10.10 -8.01
CA ALA A 124 -16.12 -11.25 -7.50
C ALA A 124 -14.62 -11.07 -7.78
N ILE A 125 -13.80 -11.37 -6.77
CA ILE A 125 -12.34 -11.34 -6.86
C ILE A 125 -11.85 -12.76 -6.61
N ASP A 126 -11.19 -13.36 -7.60
CA ASP A 126 -10.72 -14.76 -7.52
C ASP A 126 -9.75 -14.98 -6.33
N ASN A 127 -8.88 -14.00 -6.11
CA ASN A 127 -8.01 -13.95 -4.94
C ASN A 127 -8.27 -12.67 -4.15
N ASN A 128 -8.88 -12.79 -3.00
CA ASN A 128 -9.22 -11.64 -2.17
C ASN A 128 -8.06 -11.08 -1.33
N THR A 129 -6.88 -11.67 -1.43
CA THR A 129 -5.66 -11.19 -0.76
C THR A 129 -4.59 -10.94 -1.81
N ASN A 130 -4.16 -9.69 -1.94
CA ASN A 130 -3.20 -9.22 -2.96
C ASN A 130 -3.62 -9.58 -4.40
N PRO A 131 -4.81 -9.12 -4.86
CA PRO A 131 -5.26 -9.39 -6.23
C PRO A 131 -4.46 -8.64 -7.30
N LEU A 132 -3.77 -7.56 -6.95
CA LEU A 132 -2.93 -6.82 -7.89
C LEU A 132 -1.58 -7.51 -8.09
N PRO A 133 -1.00 -7.46 -9.30
CA PRO A 133 0.37 -7.94 -9.53
C PRO A 133 1.37 -7.22 -8.63
N ASP A 134 2.39 -7.92 -8.17
CA ASP A 134 3.55 -7.30 -7.53
C ASP A 134 4.35 -6.48 -8.55
N GLY A 135 5.05 -5.45 -8.07
CA GLY A 135 5.94 -4.64 -8.90
C GLY A 135 5.29 -3.44 -9.56
N LEU A 136 3.98 -3.20 -9.38
CA LEU A 136 3.39 -1.94 -9.81
C LEU A 136 3.86 -0.81 -8.93
N VAL A 137 4.26 0.30 -9.54
CA VAL A 137 4.81 1.48 -8.86
C VAL A 137 3.89 2.67 -9.02
N TRP A 138 3.59 3.32 -7.93
CA TRP A 138 2.91 4.60 -7.89
C TRP A 138 3.89 5.70 -7.54
N ILE A 139 4.06 6.63 -8.46
CA ILE A 139 4.97 7.77 -8.29
C ILE A 139 4.12 9.03 -8.29
N ARG A 140 4.25 9.82 -7.23
CA ARG A 140 3.62 11.13 -7.13
C ARG A 140 4.59 12.16 -6.56
N GLY A 141 4.35 13.41 -6.86
CA GLY A 141 5.09 14.55 -6.33
C GLY A 141 4.19 15.78 -6.29
N MET A 142 4.73 16.90 -5.80
CA MET A 142 3.97 18.14 -5.65
C MET A 142 3.66 18.82 -6.98
N ASP A 143 4.53 18.65 -7.97
CA ASP A 143 4.51 19.43 -9.22
C ASP A 143 4.17 18.62 -10.47
N PHE A 144 3.78 17.35 -10.31
CA PHE A 144 3.40 16.51 -11.44
C PHE A 144 2.21 15.59 -11.09
N ARG A 145 1.52 15.14 -12.12
CA ARG A 145 0.43 14.17 -11.93
C ARG A 145 0.99 12.83 -11.47
N PRO A 146 0.29 12.11 -10.60
CA PRO A 146 0.68 10.75 -10.23
C PRO A 146 0.83 9.86 -11.47
N VAL A 147 1.83 8.98 -11.43
CA VAL A 147 2.14 8.03 -12.49
C VAL A 147 2.05 6.62 -11.93
N LEU A 148 1.29 5.78 -12.59
CA LEU A 148 1.32 4.34 -12.42
C LEU A 148 2.30 3.75 -13.43
N SER A 149 3.25 2.95 -12.97
CA SER A 149 4.27 2.31 -13.80
C SER A 149 4.57 0.91 -13.27
N ASP A 150 5.50 0.26 -13.92
CA ASP A 150 6.12 -0.99 -13.47
C ASP A 150 7.52 -0.72 -12.93
N MET A 151 7.99 -1.50 -11.95
CA MET A 151 9.30 -1.29 -11.35
C MET A 151 10.44 -1.51 -12.36
N GLU A 152 10.31 -2.47 -13.27
CA GLU A 152 11.30 -2.74 -14.30
C GLU A 152 11.51 -1.52 -15.19
N VAL A 153 10.43 -0.87 -15.62
CA VAL A 153 10.47 0.38 -16.42
C VAL A 153 11.15 1.51 -15.65
N VAL A 154 10.90 1.62 -14.34
CA VAL A 154 11.54 2.64 -13.49
C VAL A 154 13.04 2.40 -13.38
N GLU A 155 13.45 1.16 -13.13
CA GLU A 155 14.87 0.77 -13.03
C GLU A 155 15.63 0.99 -14.33
N GLU A 156 15.03 0.64 -15.47
CA GLU A 156 15.60 0.93 -16.81
C GLU A 156 15.77 2.42 -17.03
N SER A 157 14.77 3.23 -16.67
CA SER A 157 14.82 4.69 -16.81
C SER A 157 15.93 5.32 -15.94
N VAL A 158 16.10 4.82 -14.72
CA VAL A 158 17.20 5.26 -13.82
C VAL A 158 18.56 4.87 -14.41
N ALA A 159 18.71 3.64 -14.90
CA ALA A 159 19.95 3.18 -15.51
C ALA A 159 20.31 3.96 -16.79
N GLN A 160 19.31 4.35 -17.58
CA GLN A 160 19.51 5.20 -18.75
C GLN A 160 19.97 6.61 -18.36
N ARG A 161 19.30 7.21 -17.37
CA ARG A 161 19.71 8.52 -16.82
C ARG A 161 21.18 8.50 -16.35
N ASP A 162 21.56 7.47 -15.59
CA ASP A 162 22.90 7.36 -15.04
C ASP A 162 23.98 7.15 -16.12
N ARG A 163 23.64 6.51 -17.23
CA ARG A 163 24.50 6.43 -18.42
C ARG A 163 24.71 7.80 -19.04
N ILE A 164 23.61 8.54 -19.29
CA ILE A 164 23.67 9.88 -19.87
C ILE A 164 24.50 10.83 -18.99
N LEU A 165 24.30 10.80 -17.68
CA LEU A 165 25.05 11.65 -16.74
C LEU A 165 26.55 11.36 -16.75
N LYS A 166 26.97 10.11 -16.96
CA LYS A 166 28.37 9.72 -17.08
C LYS A 166 28.99 10.17 -18.41
N GLU A 167 28.19 10.31 -19.49
CA GLU A 167 28.68 10.76 -20.80
C GLU A 167 28.90 12.27 -20.86
N ILE A 168 28.22 13.05 -20.01
CA ILE A 168 28.29 14.53 -19.99
C ILE A 168 29.14 15.08 -18.84
N SER A 169 29.68 14.24 -17.98
CA SER A 169 30.55 14.58 -16.85
C SER A 169 32.04 14.38 -17.22
#